data_78c7b8e4e9575d546c3c3059ea824e87
#
_entry.id   78c7b8e4e9575d546c3c3059ea824e87
#
_cell.length_a   1.000
_cell.length_b   1.000
_cell.length_c   1.000
_cell.angle_alpha   90.00
_cell.angle_beta   90.00
_cell.angle_gamma   90.00
#
_symmetry.space_group_name_H-M   'P 1'
#
loop_
_entity.id
_entity.type
_entity.pdbx_description
1 polymer ?
#
loop_
_entity_poly.entity_id
_entity_poly.type
_entity_poly.pdbx_seq_one_letter_code
_entity_poly.pdbx_strand_id
1 'polypeptide(L)'
;MDEQQTIRKKWDKRHADAEKAPIAAEVLQRNLHLLPERGRALDLACGLGGNALTLARQGLEVSAWDISPVAIERLQQYAVEEGLGDLSAEVHDVEINPPQPNSFDLIIVSYYLDRTLIMSLIDALLPGGLIYYQTFTQIAVSATGPQNPAFRLDDNELLRLFTALKLRYYREENVLGDITHGTRDVAMLIAEKT
;
A
#
# COMPACT_ATOMS: atom_id res chain seq x y z
N MET A 1 3.65 -28.63 -1.75
CA MET A 1 3.60 -27.30 -2.39
C MET A 1 3.91 -26.32 -1.29
N ASP A 2 4.90 -25.49 -1.47
CA ASP A 2 5.31 -24.48 -0.51
C ASP A 2 4.18 -23.46 -0.35
N GLU A 3 3.92 -22.99 0.88
CA GLU A 3 2.87 -22.03 1.21
C GLU A 3 2.99 -20.75 0.37
N GLN A 4 4.20 -20.25 0.19
CA GLN A 4 4.52 -19.11 -0.66
C GLN A 4 4.11 -19.32 -2.14
N GLN A 5 4.34 -20.51 -2.70
CA GLN A 5 3.89 -20.81 -4.06
C GLN A 5 2.37 -20.78 -4.19
N THR A 6 1.66 -21.14 -3.15
CA THR A 6 0.20 -21.11 -3.11
C THR A 6 -0.31 -19.68 -3.07
N ILE A 7 0.29 -18.83 -2.23
CA ILE A 7 -0.01 -17.40 -2.11
C ILE A 7 0.24 -16.70 -3.46
N ARG A 8 1.42 -16.90 -4.04
CA ARG A 8 1.80 -16.34 -5.34
C ARG A 8 0.81 -16.71 -6.44
N LYS A 9 0.49 -18.00 -6.61
CA LYS A 9 -0.49 -18.45 -7.62
C LYS A 9 -1.87 -17.83 -7.46
N LYS A 10 -2.31 -17.61 -6.21
CA LYS A 10 -3.57 -16.92 -5.92
C LYS A 10 -3.57 -15.49 -6.45
N TRP A 11 -2.49 -14.75 -6.21
CA TRP A 11 -2.36 -13.37 -6.65
C TRP A 11 -2.15 -13.26 -8.16
N ASP A 12 -1.32 -14.14 -8.76
CA ASP A 12 -1.15 -14.23 -10.22
C ASP A 12 -2.49 -14.36 -10.94
N LYS A 13 -3.34 -15.31 -10.47
CA LYS A 13 -4.68 -15.48 -11.05
C LYS A 13 -5.52 -14.21 -10.91
N ARG A 14 -5.55 -13.59 -9.72
CA ARG A 14 -6.33 -12.37 -9.48
C ARG A 14 -5.89 -11.21 -10.38
N HIS A 15 -4.59 -11.05 -10.57
CA HIS A 15 -4.05 -9.99 -11.41
C HIS A 15 -4.22 -10.27 -12.90
N ALA A 16 -4.14 -11.54 -13.33
CA ALA A 16 -4.42 -11.93 -14.72
C ALA A 16 -5.87 -11.61 -15.14
N ASP A 17 -6.84 -11.81 -14.23
CA ASP A 17 -8.26 -11.58 -14.48
C ASP A 17 -8.68 -10.10 -14.40
N ALA A 18 -7.76 -9.18 -14.07
CA ALA A 18 -8.08 -7.75 -13.96
C ALA A 18 -8.27 -7.10 -15.35
N GLU A 19 -9.45 -6.56 -15.61
CA GLU A 19 -9.80 -5.95 -16.90
C GLU A 19 -9.50 -4.45 -16.98
N LYS A 20 -9.31 -3.78 -15.83
CA LYS A 20 -9.19 -2.33 -15.76
C LYS A 20 -7.78 -1.91 -15.34
N ALA A 21 -7.36 -0.74 -15.85
CA ALA A 21 -6.17 -0.06 -15.35
C ALA A 21 -6.26 0.18 -13.84
N PRO A 22 -5.14 0.07 -13.13
CA PRO A 22 -5.12 0.22 -11.67
C PRO A 22 -5.42 1.66 -11.26
N ILE A 23 -6.16 1.80 -10.16
CA ILE A 23 -6.46 3.09 -9.54
C ILE A 23 -5.71 3.16 -8.21
N ALA A 24 -5.14 4.32 -7.88
CA ALA A 24 -4.48 4.52 -6.60
C ALA A 24 -5.46 4.37 -5.42
N ALA A 25 -4.94 3.97 -4.26
CA ALA A 25 -5.71 3.89 -3.04
C ALA A 25 -6.26 5.27 -2.61
N GLU A 26 -7.43 5.29 -1.98
CA GLU A 26 -8.10 6.52 -1.59
C GLU A 26 -7.25 7.39 -0.66
N VAL A 27 -6.47 6.77 0.24
CA VAL A 27 -5.54 7.48 1.11
C VAL A 27 -4.54 8.33 0.32
N LEU A 28 -4.06 7.83 -0.82
CA LEU A 28 -3.15 8.58 -1.70
C LEU A 28 -3.92 9.65 -2.48
N GLN A 29 -5.02 9.28 -3.13
CA GLN A 29 -5.80 10.21 -3.97
C GLN A 29 -6.26 11.46 -3.20
N ARG A 30 -6.69 11.28 -1.95
CA ARG A 30 -7.19 12.38 -1.10
C ARG A 30 -6.09 13.26 -0.53
N ASN A 31 -4.85 12.77 -0.48
CA ASN A 31 -3.77 13.41 0.25
C ASN A 31 -2.51 13.63 -0.62
N LEU A 32 -2.68 13.80 -1.94
CA LEU A 32 -1.56 14.12 -2.85
C LEU A 32 -0.79 15.39 -2.43
N HIS A 33 -1.48 16.35 -1.82
CA HIS A 33 -0.91 17.61 -1.34
C HIS A 33 0.07 17.44 -0.15
N LEU A 34 0.14 16.27 0.46
CA LEU A 34 1.10 15.95 1.51
C LEU A 34 2.36 15.22 0.99
N LEU A 35 2.42 14.91 -0.32
CA LEU A 35 3.58 14.27 -0.90
C LEU A 35 4.80 15.20 -0.88
N PRO A 36 6.02 14.67 -0.68
CA PRO A 36 7.23 15.44 -0.91
C PRO A 36 7.34 15.80 -2.41
N GLU A 37 7.95 16.95 -2.72
CA GLU A 37 8.15 17.39 -4.10
C GLU A 37 9.06 16.46 -4.92
N ARG A 38 9.94 15.73 -4.25
CA ARG A 38 10.86 14.74 -4.80
C ARG A 38 11.27 13.75 -3.71
N GLY A 39 11.85 12.65 -4.09
CA GLY A 39 12.36 11.63 -3.16
C GLY A 39 12.09 10.22 -3.64
N ARG A 40 12.54 9.26 -2.84
CA ARG A 40 12.37 7.83 -3.10
C ARG A 40 11.11 7.31 -2.43
N ALA A 41 10.23 6.72 -3.22
CA ALA A 41 8.98 6.13 -2.75
C ALA A 41 8.99 4.61 -2.92
N LEU A 42 8.38 3.90 -1.97
CA LEU A 42 8.10 2.46 -2.06
C LEU A 42 6.60 2.24 -2.09
N ASP A 43 6.10 1.58 -3.15
CA ASP A 43 4.75 0.96 -3.18
C ASP A 43 4.90 -0.52 -2.84
N LEU A 44 4.57 -0.88 -1.60
CA LEU A 44 4.74 -2.24 -1.06
C LEU A 44 3.46 -3.05 -1.23
N ALA A 45 3.59 -4.28 -1.77
CA ALA A 45 2.48 -5.10 -2.24
C ALA A 45 1.65 -4.34 -3.29
N CYS A 46 2.36 -3.82 -4.30
CA CYS A 46 1.84 -2.82 -5.24
C CYS A 46 0.74 -3.35 -6.17
N GLY A 47 0.58 -4.67 -6.29
CA GLY A 47 -0.33 -5.27 -7.26
C GLY A 47 -0.06 -4.74 -8.67
N LEU A 48 -1.10 -4.26 -9.34
CA LEU A 48 -1.00 -3.67 -10.70
C LEU A 48 -0.45 -2.23 -10.69
N GLY A 49 -0.03 -1.69 -9.54
CA GLY A 49 0.73 -0.46 -9.42
C GLY A 49 -0.07 0.84 -9.48
N GLY A 50 -1.33 0.86 -9.09
CA GLY A 50 -2.12 2.10 -9.09
C GLY A 50 -1.48 3.24 -8.28
N ASN A 51 -0.91 2.92 -7.11
CA ASN A 51 -0.17 3.89 -6.32
C ASN A 51 1.17 4.24 -6.98
N ALA A 52 1.94 3.23 -7.41
CA ALA A 52 3.25 3.42 -8.03
C ALA A 52 3.19 4.36 -9.25
N LEU A 53 2.25 4.11 -10.16
CA LEU A 53 2.02 4.97 -11.33
C LEU A 53 1.64 6.39 -10.92
N THR A 54 0.80 6.54 -9.88
CA THR A 54 0.39 7.85 -9.38
C THR A 54 1.57 8.61 -8.78
N LEU A 55 2.40 7.95 -7.95
CA LEU A 55 3.59 8.56 -7.35
C LEU A 55 4.64 8.96 -8.40
N ALA A 56 4.86 8.12 -9.43
CA ALA A 56 5.78 8.42 -10.52
C ALA A 56 5.31 9.63 -11.35
N ARG A 57 4.00 9.75 -11.61
CA ARG A 57 3.42 10.95 -12.26
C ARG A 57 3.59 12.24 -11.42
N GLN A 58 3.76 12.12 -10.11
CA GLN A 58 4.08 13.24 -9.20
C GLN A 58 5.58 13.56 -9.15
N GLY A 59 6.44 12.84 -9.89
CA GLY A 59 7.87 13.09 -9.98
C GLY A 59 8.73 12.45 -8.90
N LEU A 60 8.21 11.40 -8.23
CA LEU A 60 8.98 10.61 -7.28
C LEU A 60 9.72 9.47 -7.99
N GLU A 61 10.89 9.10 -7.48
CA GLU A 61 11.59 7.86 -7.85
C GLU A 61 10.93 6.69 -7.14
N VAL A 62 10.27 5.79 -7.88
CA VAL A 62 9.38 4.77 -7.31
C VAL A 62 9.97 3.37 -7.43
N SER A 63 10.09 2.69 -6.30
CA SER A 63 10.24 1.24 -6.23
C SER A 63 8.87 0.61 -5.96
N ALA A 64 8.44 -0.34 -6.79
CA ALA A 64 7.18 -1.04 -6.67
C ALA A 64 7.42 -2.54 -6.50
N TRP A 65 6.99 -3.10 -5.38
CA TRP A 65 7.27 -4.48 -4.99
C TRP A 65 6.00 -5.30 -4.86
N ASP A 66 5.97 -6.46 -5.51
CA ASP A 66 4.89 -7.44 -5.33
C ASP A 66 5.42 -8.86 -5.49
N ILE A 67 4.79 -9.83 -4.84
CA ILE A 67 5.16 -11.24 -4.95
C ILE A 67 4.73 -11.86 -6.30
N SER A 68 3.77 -11.24 -7.00
CA SER A 68 3.19 -11.71 -8.26
C SER A 68 3.97 -11.21 -9.47
N PRO A 69 4.66 -12.09 -10.22
CA PRO A 69 5.28 -11.69 -11.48
C PRO A 69 4.28 -11.19 -12.53
N VAL A 70 3.04 -11.68 -12.51
CA VAL A 70 1.98 -11.23 -13.42
C VAL A 70 1.63 -9.76 -13.14
N ALA A 71 1.56 -9.37 -11.87
CA ALA A 71 1.32 -7.98 -11.49
C ALA A 71 2.47 -7.07 -11.94
N ILE A 72 3.70 -7.49 -11.67
CA ILE A 72 4.91 -6.73 -12.01
C ILE A 72 5.06 -6.55 -13.52
N GLU A 73 4.87 -7.60 -14.32
CA GLU A 73 4.92 -7.51 -15.79
C GLU A 73 3.89 -6.49 -16.33
N ARG A 74 2.68 -6.51 -15.81
CA ARG A 74 1.64 -5.55 -16.21
C ARG A 74 1.97 -4.12 -15.78
N LEU A 75 2.48 -3.94 -14.57
CA LEU A 75 2.91 -2.62 -14.10
C LEU A 75 4.05 -2.06 -14.97
N GLN A 76 5.03 -2.89 -15.32
CA GLN A 76 6.12 -2.49 -16.23
C GLN A 76 5.59 -2.06 -17.60
N GLN A 77 4.60 -2.77 -18.13
CA GLN A 77 3.93 -2.38 -19.39
C GLN A 77 3.27 -1.00 -19.26
N TYR A 78 2.48 -0.76 -18.22
CA TYR A 78 1.86 0.55 -17.98
C TYR A 78 2.90 1.67 -17.81
N ALA A 79 3.99 1.41 -17.09
CA ALA A 79 5.05 2.41 -16.91
C ALA A 79 5.73 2.79 -18.22
N VAL A 80 5.98 1.81 -19.11
CA VAL A 80 6.52 2.04 -20.45
C VAL A 80 5.54 2.82 -21.34
N GLU A 81 4.26 2.44 -21.35
CA GLU A 81 3.21 3.11 -22.13
C GLU A 81 3.05 4.58 -21.73
N GLU A 82 3.25 4.90 -20.46
CA GLU A 82 3.16 6.26 -19.93
C GLU A 82 4.50 7.02 -19.91
N GLY A 83 5.61 6.38 -20.26
CA GLY A 83 6.93 7.02 -20.28
C GLY A 83 7.48 7.33 -18.87
N LEU A 84 7.11 6.55 -17.86
CA LEU A 84 7.50 6.75 -16.45
C LEU A 84 8.84 6.06 -16.16
N GLY A 85 9.96 6.70 -16.58
CA GLY A 85 11.31 6.13 -16.46
C GLY A 85 11.85 6.00 -15.04
N ASP A 86 11.31 6.74 -14.08
CA ASP A 86 11.72 6.73 -12.67
C ASP A 86 10.92 5.70 -11.82
N LEU A 87 10.17 4.79 -12.47
CA LEU A 87 9.46 3.69 -11.83
C LEU A 87 10.17 2.37 -12.11
N SER A 88 10.65 1.74 -11.05
CA SER A 88 11.21 0.38 -11.05
C SER A 88 10.23 -0.58 -10.38
N ALA A 89 9.81 -1.63 -11.09
CA ALA A 89 8.92 -2.67 -10.55
C ALA A 89 9.62 -4.02 -10.54
N GLU A 90 9.59 -4.70 -9.40
CA GLU A 90 10.27 -5.99 -9.24
C GLU A 90 9.45 -7.02 -8.45
N VAL A 91 9.63 -8.29 -8.79
CA VAL A 91 9.07 -9.39 -8.01
C VAL A 91 9.85 -9.50 -6.71
N HIS A 92 9.18 -9.22 -5.59
CA HIS A 92 9.82 -9.12 -4.29
C HIS A 92 8.95 -9.71 -3.18
N ASP A 93 9.54 -10.60 -2.40
CA ASP A 93 8.92 -11.15 -1.20
C ASP A 93 9.38 -10.33 0.01
N VAL A 94 8.53 -9.45 0.48
CA VAL A 94 8.82 -8.53 1.58
C VAL A 94 8.92 -9.23 2.94
N GLU A 95 8.31 -10.40 3.09
CA GLU A 95 8.39 -11.19 4.33
C GLU A 95 9.79 -11.80 4.52
N ILE A 96 10.48 -12.13 3.40
CA ILE A 96 11.85 -12.64 3.42
C ILE A 96 12.87 -11.49 3.38
N ASN A 97 12.60 -10.46 2.57
CA ASN A 97 13.50 -9.35 2.33
C ASN A 97 12.79 -8.02 2.63
N PRO A 98 12.67 -7.61 3.90
CA PRO A 98 12.05 -6.34 4.25
C PRO A 98 12.87 -5.15 3.73
N PRO A 99 12.26 -3.96 3.58
CA PRO A 99 12.95 -2.78 3.10
C PRO A 99 14.10 -2.39 4.04
N GLN A 100 15.20 -1.91 3.45
CA GLN A 100 16.38 -1.52 4.22
C GLN A 100 16.10 -0.27 5.05
N PRO A 101 16.69 -0.14 6.26
CA PRO A 101 16.53 1.04 7.10
C PRO A 101 16.94 2.34 6.38
N ASN A 102 16.23 3.44 6.65
CA ASN A 102 16.50 4.78 6.14
C ASN A 102 16.67 4.84 4.61
N SER A 103 15.77 4.20 3.88
CA SER A 103 15.85 4.07 2.42
C SER A 103 14.83 4.89 1.65
N PHE A 104 13.72 5.29 2.28
CA PHE A 104 12.60 5.91 1.58
C PHE A 104 12.11 7.20 2.25
N ASP A 105 11.78 8.18 1.42
CA ASP A 105 11.09 9.42 1.82
C ASP A 105 9.59 9.17 1.96
N LEU A 106 9.06 8.15 1.26
CA LEU A 106 7.67 7.77 1.31
C LEU A 106 7.52 6.25 1.16
N ILE A 107 6.67 5.66 2.00
CA ILE A 107 6.23 4.27 1.83
C ILE A 107 4.70 4.28 1.75
N ILE A 108 4.13 3.59 0.76
CA ILE A 108 2.70 3.34 0.70
C ILE A 108 2.41 1.85 0.76
N VAL A 109 1.42 1.48 1.56
CA VAL A 109 0.89 0.11 1.68
C VAL A 109 -0.62 0.17 1.53
N SER A 110 -1.17 -0.54 0.55
CA SER A 110 -2.61 -0.58 0.36
C SER A 110 -3.14 -2.01 0.20
N TYR A 111 -4.19 -2.33 0.98
CA TYR A 111 -4.88 -3.62 0.95
C TYR A 111 -4.00 -4.84 1.26
N TYR A 112 -2.89 -4.61 1.94
CA TYR A 112 -2.00 -5.61 2.50
C TYR A 112 -1.86 -5.37 4.01
N LEU A 113 -1.80 -6.43 4.81
CA LEU A 113 -1.63 -6.35 6.26
C LEU A 113 -0.76 -7.48 6.76
N ASP A 114 0.44 -7.11 7.16
CA ASP A 114 1.33 -7.95 7.97
C ASP A 114 1.85 -7.14 9.15
N ARG A 115 1.43 -7.52 10.34
CA ARG A 115 1.78 -6.83 11.59
C ARG A 115 3.25 -6.95 11.94
N THR A 116 3.90 -8.01 11.48
CA THR A 116 5.31 -8.27 11.77
C THR A 116 6.26 -7.33 11.00
N LEU A 117 5.79 -6.77 9.89
CA LEU A 117 6.56 -5.84 9.06
C LEU A 117 6.51 -4.39 9.54
N ILE A 118 5.62 -4.04 10.46
CA ILE A 118 5.39 -2.63 10.83
C ILE A 118 6.68 -1.94 11.30
N MET A 119 7.46 -2.59 12.15
CA MET A 119 8.72 -2.01 12.63
C MET A 119 9.73 -1.84 11.49
N SER A 120 9.83 -2.80 10.57
CA SER A 120 10.71 -2.69 9.40
C SER A 120 10.28 -1.55 8.47
N LEU A 121 8.97 -1.30 8.31
CA LEU A 121 8.46 -0.17 7.54
C LEU A 121 8.82 1.17 8.19
N ILE A 122 8.68 1.28 9.53
CA ILE A 122 9.07 2.46 10.28
C ILE A 122 10.57 2.72 10.18
N ASP A 123 11.39 1.67 10.31
CA ASP A 123 12.84 1.77 10.21
C ASP A 123 13.27 2.18 8.80
N ALA A 124 12.59 1.71 7.76
CA ALA A 124 12.90 2.01 6.37
C ALA A 124 12.63 3.46 5.96
N LEU A 125 11.78 4.19 6.69
CA LEU A 125 11.58 5.61 6.46
C LEU A 125 12.84 6.41 6.85
N LEU A 126 13.16 7.42 6.05
CA LEU A 126 14.11 8.48 6.40
C LEU A 126 13.49 9.38 7.49
N PRO A 127 14.30 10.12 8.28
CA PRO A 127 13.77 11.20 9.13
C PRO A 127 12.97 12.21 8.27
N GLY A 128 11.75 12.53 8.71
CA GLY A 128 10.78 13.32 7.93
C GLY A 128 10.02 12.53 6.88
N GLY A 129 10.34 11.26 6.67
CA GLY A 129 9.65 10.39 5.72
C GLY A 129 8.22 10.03 6.15
N LEU A 130 7.35 9.77 5.18
CA LEU A 130 5.93 9.53 5.37
C LEU A 130 5.55 8.08 5.07
N ILE A 131 4.68 7.51 5.90
CA ILE A 131 3.96 6.30 5.56
C ILE A 131 2.51 6.64 5.22
N TYR A 132 2.01 6.10 4.11
CA TYR A 132 0.60 6.06 3.72
C TYR A 132 0.12 4.63 3.88
N TYR A 133 -0.88 4.40 4.69
CA TYR A 133 -1.40 3.06 4.94
C TYR A 133 -2.91 3.04 4.78
N GLN A 134 -3.44 2.07 4.02
CA GLN A 134 -4.87 1.83 3.88
C GLN A 134 -5.12 0.33 3.77
N THR A 135 -5.97 -0.23 4.66
CA THR A 135 -6.41 -1.62 4.49
C THR A 135 -7.76 -1.86 5.16
N PHE A 136 -8.30 -3.07 4.97
CA PHE A 136 -9.64 -3.45 5.41
C PHE A 136 -9.76 -3.52 6.93
N THR A 137 -10.94 -3.09 7.45
CA THR A 137 -11.33 -3.22 8.85
C THR A 137 -12.20 -4.47 9.07
N GLN A 138 -12.23 -5.00 10.30
CA GLN A 138 -13.11 -6.12 10.68
C GLN A 138 -14.57 -5.69 10.68
N ILE A 139 -14.87 -4.49 11.19
CA ILE A 139 -16.20 -3.89 11.13
C ILE A 139 -16.37 -3.28 9.75
N ALA A 140 -17.23 -3.87 8.94
CA ALA A 140 -17.43 -3.49 7.54
C ALA A 140 -18.92 -3.45 7.17
N VAL A 141 -19.27 -2.62 6.19
CA VAL A 141 -20.64 -2.51 5.64
C VAL A 141 -20.83 -3.42 4.43
N SER A 142 -19.76 -3.89 3.81
CA SER A 142 -19.80 -4.79 2.65
C SER A 142 -19.02 -6.08 2.87
N ALA A 143 -19.18 -7.03 1.96
CA ALA A 143 -18.41 -8.28 1.95
C ALA A 143 -17.05 -8.13 1.21
N THR A 144 -16.62 -6.89 0.92
CA THR A 144 -15.37 -6.63 0.19
C THR A 144 -14.14 -6.96 1.05
N GLY A 145 -13.10 -7.48 0.42
CA GLY A 145 -11.81 -7.76 1.06
C GLY A 145 -11.66 -9.20 1.53
N PRO A 146 -10.63 -9.49 2.35
CA PRO A 146 -10.31 -10.82 2.81
C PRO A 146 -11.38 -11.37 3.76
N GLN A 147 -11.71 -12.66 3.63
CA GLN A 147 -12.66 -13.33 4.54
C GLN A 147 -12.01 -13.65 5.91
N ASN A 148 -10.71 -13.88 5.93
CA ASN A 148 -9.98 -14.16 7.17
C ASN A 148 -9.79 -12.86 7.97
N PRO A 149 -10.33 -12.77 9.21
CA PRO A 149 -10.19 -11.58 10.06
C PRO A 149 -8.75 -11.23 10.43
N ALA A 150 -7.82 -12.19 10.37
CA ALA A 150 -6.39 -11.91 10.60
C ALA A 150 -5.80 -10.90 9.59
N PHE A 151 -6.40 -10.79 8.40
CA PHE A 151 -6.02 -9.81 7.37
C PHE A 151 -6.89 -8.55 7.38
N ARG A 152 -7.60 -8.29 8.48
CA ARG A 152 -8.39 -7.10 8.72
C ARG A 152 -7.96 -6.41 10.00
N LEU A 153 -8.04 -5.10 10.02
CA LEU A 153 -7.71 -4.28 11.19
C LEU A 153 -8.83 -4.34 12.24
N ASP A 154 -8.44 -4.39 13.48
CA ASP A 154 -9.31 -4.09 14.61
C ASP A 154 -9.52 -2.57 14.76
N ASP A 155 -10.50 -2.14 15.55
CA ASP A 155 -10.81 -0.72 15.77
C ASP A 155 -9.56 0.06 16.20
N ASN A 156 -9.27 1.16 15.50
CA ASN A 156 -8.13 2.05 15.76
C ASN A 156 -6.76 1.34 15.73
N GLU A 157 -6.65 0.19 15.07
CA GLU A 157 -5.41 -0.58 15.10
C GLU A 157 -4.24 0.13 14.41
N LEU A 158 -4.46 0.84 13.30
CA LEU A 158 -3.39 1.60 12.66
C LEU A 158 -2.78 2.64 13.60
N LEU A 159 -3.57 3.28 14.46
CA LEU A 159 -3.06 4.21 15.46
C LEU A 159 -2.12 3.52 16.46
N ARG A 160 -2.43 2.28 16.84
CA ARG A 160 -1.58 1.50 17.75
C ARG A 160 -0.30 1.01 17.07
N LEU A 161 -0.41 0.55 15.83
CA LEU A 161 0.72 0.02 15.07
C LEU A 161 1.78 1.09 14.76
N PHE A 162 1.36 2.33 14.53
CA PHE A 162 2.24 3.45 14.15
C PHE A 162 2.43 4.50 15.25
N THR A 163 2.30 4.13 16.54
CA THR A 163 2.48 5.05 17.68
C THR A 163 3.87 5.68 17.75
N ALA A 164 4.90 5.06 17.15
CA ALA A 164 6.25 5.61 17.09
C ALA A 164 6.38 6.77 16.08
N LEU A 165 5.38 7.00 15.25
CA LEU A 165 5.35 8.05 14.24
C LEU A 165 4.42 9.19 14.64
N LYS A 166 4.64 10.37 14.05
CA LYS A 166 3.78 11.53 14.23
C LYS A 166 2.59 11.47 13.28
N LEU A 167 1.38 11.29 13.83
CA LEU A 167 0.15 11.22 13.05
C LEU A 167 -0.08 12.52 12.26
N ARG A 168 -0.39 12.40 10.96
CA ARG A 168 -0.73 13.51 10.07
C ARG A 168 -2.17 13.44 9.57
N TYR A 169 -2.67 12.23 9.29
CA TYR A 169 -4.03 11.97 8.83
C TYR A 169 -4.50 10.63 9.36
N TYR A 170 -5.77 10.54 9.74
CA TYR A 170 -6.43 9.29 10.08
C TYR A 170 -7.90 9.36 9.73
N ARG A 171 -8.42 8.24 9.19
CA ARG A 171 -9.82 8.07 8.90
C ARG A 171 -10.24 6.61 9.05
N GLU A 172 -11.26 6.38 9.88
CA GLU A 172 -11.90 5.10 10.07
C GLU A 172 -13.35 5.38 10.50
N GLU A 173 -14.32 5.01 9.67
CA GLU A 173 -15.72 5.37 9.89
C GLU A 173 -16.60 4.15 10.24
N ASN A 174 -16.15 2.96 9.85
CA ASN A 174 -16.86 1.71 10.10
C ASN A 174 -18.35 1.82 9.75
N VAL A 175 -19.25 1.52 10.70
CA VAL A 175 -20.71 1.56 10.53
C VAL A 175 -21.35 2.79 11.15
N LEU A 176 -20.56 3.82 11.53
CA LEU A 176 -21.10 5.02 12.18
C LEU A 176 -21.90 5.88 11.19
N GLY A 177 -23.07 6.32 11.61
CA GLY A 177 -23.92 7.26 10.85
C GLY A 177 -24.55 6.63 9.59
N ASP A 178 -24.71 7.44 8.56
CA ASP A 178 -25.26 7.01 7.27
C ASP A 178 -24.21 6.20 6.49
N ILE A 179 -24.38 4.90 6.48
CA ILE A 179 -23.43 3.94 5.85
C ILE A 179 -23.41 4.01 4.32
N THR A 180 -24.30 4.76 3.67
CA THR A 180 -24.30 4.96 2.22
C THR A 180 -23.30 6.04 1.76
N HIS A 181 -22.73 6.78 2.71
CA HIS A 181 -21.76 7.84 2.47
C HIS A 181 -20.43 7.58 3.20
N GLY A 182 -19.39 8.32 2.79
CA GLY A 182 -18.08 8.28 3.43
C GLY A 182 -17.19 7.16 2.91
N THR A 183 -16.08 6.91 3.63
CA THR A 183 -15.13 5.83 3.35
C THR A 183 -15.42 4.67 4.28
N ARG A 184 -15.89 3.58 3.72
CA ARG A 184 -16.31 2.40 4.47
C ARG A 184 -15.35 1.23 4.26
N ASP A 185 -15.40 0.25 5.15
CA ASP A 185 -14.70 -1.02 5.09
C ASP A 185 -13.17 -0.93 5.21
N VAL A 186 -12.59 0.27 5.34
CA VAL A 186 -11.15 0.48 5.45
C VAL A 186 -10.80 1.53 6.52
N ALA A 187 -9.60 1.42 7.07
CA ALA A 187 -8.96 2.49 7.80
C ALA A 187 -7.79 3.06 6.98
N MET A 188 -7.55 4.36 7.13
CA MET A 188 -6.48 5.11 6.46
C MET A 188 -5.64 5.86 7.48
N LEU A 189 -4.33 5.85 7.26
CA LEU A 189 -3.38 6.59 8.09
C LEU A 189 -2.29 7.21 7.22
N ILE A 190 -1.88 8.44 7.57
CA ILE A 190 -0.61 9.02 7.14
C ILE A 190 0.13 9.44 8.41
N ALA A 191 1.37 9.00 8.54
CA ALA A 191 2.22 9.35 9.67
C ALA A 191 3.66 9.63 9.22
N GLU A 192 4.37 10.44 10.01
CA GLU A 192 5.71 10.94 9.72
C GLU A 192 6.72 10.44 10.74
N LYS A 193 7.88 9.98 10.28
CA LYS A 193 9.03 9.66 11.11
C LYS A 193 9.75 10.93 11.53
N THR A 194 9.86 11.17 12.84
CA THR A 194 10.54 12.34 13.42
C THR A 194 12.00 12.08 13.74
#